data_0a6cafb028bd9a8118e3905e3bd7aa20
#
_entry.id   0a6cafb028bd9a8118e3905e3bd7aa20
#
_cell.length_a   1.000
_cell.length_b   1.000
_cell.length_c   1.000
_cell.angle_alpha   90.00
_cell.angle_beta   90.00
_cell.angle_gamma   90.00
#
_symmetry.space_group_name_H-M   'P 1'
#
loop_
_entity.id
_entity.type
_entity.pdbx_description
1 polymer ?
#
loop_
_entity_poly.entity_id
_entity_poly.type
_entity_poly.pdbx_seq_one_letter_code
_entity_poly.pdbx_strand_id
1 'polypeptide(L)'
;MKEHLITQIEKYTPFNRQEELDKKTILYFLRNFNDIFYRENLIAHMTASCWLVNQSCDKVVMAYHNLYDSYSWLGGHCDGDENPLNVAIKEAKEESGLTNIKALTNDIFSLEVLAVDHHIKNNKFVPAHLHLNLTYLLQAVDSHPLKIKEDENREIGWFSLDEAINISKEEAFKIHIYPKLNQKLDLFLKERRK
;
A
#
# COMPACT_ATOMS: atom_id res chain seq x y z
N MET A 1 5.61 19.25 5.57
CA MET A 1 4.73 18.25 4.93
C MET A 1 4.12 17.30 5.95
N LYS A 2 4.84 16.87 6.97
CA LYS A 2 4.33 16.00 8.08
C LYS A 2 3.03 16.51 8.72
N GLU A 3 2.92 17.80 9.06
CA GLU A 3 1.70 18.39 9.64
C GLU A 3 0.49 18.32 8.70
N HIS A 4 0.73 18.45 7.40
CA HIS A 4 -0.33 18.30 6.41
C HIS A 4 -0.85 16.84 6.36
N LEU A 5 0.05 15.86 6.40
CA LEU A 5 -0.30 14.46 6.47
C LEU A 5 -1.10 14.12 7.74
N ILE A 6 -0.66 14.64 8.90
CA ILE A 6 -1.41 14.50 10.16
C ILE A 6 -2.84 15.02 9.98
N THR A 7 -3.00 16.21 9.40
CA THR A 7 -4.33 16.79 9.15
C THR A 7 -5.17 15.94 8.20
N GLN A 8 -4.57 15.36 7.16
CA GLN A 8 -5.29 14.45 6.24
C GLN A 8 -5.76 13.19 6.98
N ILE A 9 -4.90 12.57 7.79
CA ILE A 9 -5.25 11.39 8.57
C ILE A 9 -6.31 11.72 9.63
N GLU A 10 -6.26 12.88 10.29
CA GLU A 10 -7.29 13.33 11.22
C GLU A 10 -8.67 13.42 10.58
N LYS A 11 -8.74 13.93 9.35
CA LYS A 11 -9.97 14.05 8.56
C LYS A 11 -10.45 12.74 7.95
N TYR A 12 -9.57 11.76 7.83
CA TYR A 12 -9.91 10.46 7.27
C TYR A 12 -11.00 9.77 8.09
N THR A 13 -12.06 9.33 7.43
CA THR A 13 -13.16 8.56 8.05
C THR A 13 -12.83 7.07 7.96
N PRO A 14 -12.57 6.39 9.09
CA PRO A 14 -12.30 4.96 9.08
C PRO A 14 -13.47 4.14 8.53
N PHE A 15 -13.15 3.17 7.69
CA PHE A 15 -14.14 2.28 7.09
C PHE A 15 -14.67 1.22 8.07
N ASN A 16 -13.82 0.78 8.99
CA ASN A 16 -14.13 -0.26 9.94
C ASN A 16 -13.35 -0.10 11.26
N ARG A 17 -13.53 -1.03 12.20
CA ARG A 17 -12.86 -0.99 13.50
C ARG A 17 -11.33 -1.12 13.41
N GLN A 18 -10.82 -1.89 12.43
CA GLN A 18 -9.36 -2.01 12.21
C GLN A 18 -8.79 -0.63 11.84
N GLU A 19 -9.35 0.05 10.83
CA GLU A 19 -8.86 1.38 10.45
C GLU A 19 -9.01 2.42 11.56
N GLU A 20 -10.03 2.31 12.41
CA GLU A 20 -10.20 3.21 13.56
C GLU A 20 -9.03 3.08 14.55
N LEU A 21 -8.57 1.86 14.82
CA LEU A 21 -7.47 1.60 15.73
C LEU A 21 -6.12 1.97 15.10
N ASP A 22 -5.93 1.58 13.85
CA ASP A 22 -4.70 1.85 13.09
C ASP A 22 -4.50 3.35 12.88
N LYS A 23 -5.56 4.09 12.59
CA LYS A 23 -5.53 5.56 12.53
C LYS A 23 -4.97 6.18 13.81
N LYS A 24 -5.41 5.70 14.99
CA LYS A 24 -4.92 6.19 16.28
C LYS A 24 -3.43 5.90 16.45
N THR A 25 -3.01 4.69 16.09
CA THR A 25 -1.61 4.26 16.15
C THR A 25 -0.73 5.08 15.22
N ILE A 26 -1.13 5.24 13.96
CA ILE A 26 -0.38 6.03 12.98
C ILE A 26 -0.24 7.49 13.44
N LEU A 27 -1.32 8.11 13.91
CA LEU A 27 -1.28 9.48 14.45
C LEU A 27 -0.38 9.59 15.68
N TYR A 28 -0.38 8.58 16.57
CA TYR A 28 0.52 8.56 17.71
C TYR A 28 1.99 8.58 17.27
N PHE A 29 2.38 7.71 16.36
CA PHE A 29 3.77 7.66 15.87
C PHE A 29 4.16 8.93 15.11
N LEU A 30 3.33 9.42 14.22
CA LEU A 30 3.58 10.68 13.49
C LEU A 30 3.82 11.86 14.42
N ARG A 31 3.11 11.95 15.54
CA ARG A 31 3.23 13.07 16.48
C ARG A 31 4.44 12.98 17.40
N ASN A 32 4.89 11.76 17.71
CA ASN A 32 5.91 11.55 18.74
C ASN A 32 7.30 11.20 18.19
N PHE A 33 7.43 10.85 16.91
CA PHE A 33 8.71 10.43 16.32
C PHE A 33 9.04 11.30 15.11
N ASN A 34 10.23 11.91 15.10
CA ASN A 34 10.66 12.76 13.99
C ASN A 34 11.25 11.95 12.83
N ASP A 35 11.76 10.76 13.09
CA ASP A 35 12.40 9.84 12.17
C ASP A 35 11.43 8.81 11.56
N ILE A 36 10.11 9.02 11.73
CA ILE A 36 9.08 8.06 11.35
C ILE A 36 9.01 7.78 9.84
N PHE A 37 9.54 8.65 8.99
CA PHE A 37 9.62 8.44 7.55
C PHE A 37 10.87 7.66 7.12
N TYR A 38 11.74 7.30 8.06
CA TYR A 38 12.99 6.59 7.78
C TYR A 38 12.96 5.19 8.36
N ARG A 39 13.47 4.20 7.59
CA ARG A 39 13.57 2.80 8.03
C ARG A 39 14.61 2.56 9.13
N GLU A 40 15.42 3.55 9.44
CA GLU A 40 16.30 3.57 10.61
C GLU A 40 15.53 3.60 11.93
N ASN A 41 14.26 4.04 11.92
CA ASN A 41 13.36 3.81 13.04
C ASN A 41 12.97 2.32 13.07
N LEU A 42 13.66 1.58 13.93
CA LEU A 42 13.54 0.12 14.02
C LEU A 42 12.25 -0.36 14.73
N ILE A 43 11.43 0.54 15.24
CA ILE A 43 10.16 0.21 15.90
C ILE A 43 9.01 0.28 14.92
N ALA A 44 8.94 1.38 14.18
CA ALA A 44 7.90 1.63 13.19
C ALA A 44 8.36 2.67 12.17
N HIS A 45 7.95 2.56 10.93
CA HIS A 45 8.19 3.59 9.93
C HIS A 45 7.08 3.63 8.86
N MET A 46 6.97 4.79 8.20
CA MET A 46 5.95 5.02 7.19
C MET A 46 6.25 4.27 5.91
N THR A 47 5.20 3.63 5.39
CA THR A 47 5.18 3.02 4.06
C THR A 47 3.97 3.52 3.28
N ALA A 48 4.02 3.39 1.97
CA ALA A 48 2.90 3.71 1.11
C ALA A 48 2.70 2.61 0.08
N SER A 49 1.46 2.22 -0.10
CA SER A 49 1.05 1.19 -1.07
C SER A 49 -0.02 1.73 -2.01
N CYS A 50 -0.32 1.00 -3.06
CA CYS A 50 -1.41 1.34 -3.93
C CYS A 50 -2.31 0.13 -4.22
N TRP A 51 -3.61 0.40 -4.36
CA TRP A 51 -4.53 -0.47 -5.05
C TRP A 51 -4.57 0.00 -6.51
N LEU A 52 -3.69 -0.59 -7.34
CA LEU A 52 -3.50 -0.19 -8.74
C LEU A 52 -4.48 -0.94 -9.63
N VAL A 53 -5.58 -0.29 -10.00
CA VAL A 53 -6.63 -0.89 -10.82
C VAL A 53 -6.49 -0.54 -12.30
N ASN A 54 -7.08 -1.36 -13.16
CA ASN A 54 -7.22 -1.07 -14.58
C ASN A 54 -8.32 -0.02 -14.85
N GLN A 55 -8.53 0.34 -16.11
CA GLN A 55 -9.50 1.39 -16.48
C GLN A 55 -10.95 1.02 -16.17
N SER A 56 -11.33 -0.25 -16.27
CA SER A 56 -12.66 -0.77 -15.90
C SER A 56 -12.84 -0.98 -14.39
N CYS A 57 -11.76 -0.89 -13.61
CA CYS A 57 -11.74 -1.13 -12.16
C CYS A 57 -12.22 -2.54 -11.77
N ASP A 58 -12.00 -3.53 -12.62
CA ASP A 58 -12.33 -4.94 -12.40
C ASP A 58 -11.09 -5.83 -12.20
N LYS A 59 -9.89 -5.27 -12.43
CA LYS A 59 -8.61 -5.92 -12.20
C LYS A 59 -7.68 -5.04 -11.37
N VAL A 60 -6.76 -5.68 -10.67
CA VAL A 60 -5.71 -5.04 -9.87
C VAL A 60 -4.36 -5.68 -10.17
N VAL A 61 -3.29 -4.90 -10.08
CA VAL A 61 -1.92 -5.42 -10.20
C VAL A 61 -1.48 -6.03 -8.89
N MET A 62 -0.97 -7.26 -8.97
CA MET A 62 -0.28 -7.93 -7.87
C MET A 62 1.10 -8.38 -8.33
N ALA A 63 2.11 -8.25 -7.47
CA ALA A 63 3.46 -8.73 -7.72
C ALA A 63 3.83 -9.83 -6.73
N TYR A 64 4.56 -10.85 -7.20
CA TYR A 64 5.07 -11.90 -6.33
C TYR A 64 6.35 -11.44 -5.66
N HIS A 65 6.25 -11.10 -4.37
CA HIS A 65 7.34 -10.56 -3.58
C HIS A 65 8.25 -11.67 -3.06
N ASN A 66 9.55 -11.60 -3.39
CA ASN A 66 10.52 -12.64 -3.05
C ASN A 66 10.70 -12.86 -1.54
N LEU A 67 10.67 -11.78 -0.74
CA LEU A 67 10.85 -11.85 0.71
C LEU A 67 9.67 -12.54 1.41
N TYR A 68 8.44 -12.23 0.98
CA TYR A 68 7.22 -12.76 1.61
C TYR A 68 6.76 -14.08 1.00
N ASP A 69 7.39 -14.53 -0.10
CA ASP A 69 7.00 -15.71 -0.90
C ASP A 69 5.50 -15.73 -1.23
N SER A 70 4.95 -14.55 -1.53
CA SER A 70 3.51 -14.32 -1.72
C SER A 70 3.27 -13.24 -2.76
N TYR A 71 2.11 -13.29 -3.42
CA TYR A 71 1.60 -12.14 -4.16
C TYR A 71 1.11 -11.06 -3.20
N SER A 72 1.50 -9.83 -3.48
CA SER A 72 1.15 -8.65 -2.69
C SER A 72 0.84 -7.46 -3.61
N TRP A 73 0.16 -6.46 -3.06
CA TRP A 73 0.01 -5.16 -3.70
C TRP A 73 1.37 -4.47 -3.90
N LEU A 74 1.40 -3.40 -4.70
CA LEU A 74 2.62 -2.63 -4.92
C LEU A 74 2.78 -1.55 -3.85
N GLY A 75 4.02 -1.31 -3.42
CA GLY A 75 4.33 -0.28 -2.44
C GLY A 75 5.71 -0.41 -1.83
N GLY A 76 6.10 0.61 -1.07
CA GLY A 76 7.42 0.65 -0.46
C GLY A 76 7.55 1.63 0.69
N HIS A 77 8.79 1.81 1.15
CA HIS A 77 9.13 2.70 2.25
C HIS A 77 9.16 4.16 1.81
N CYS A 78 8.80 5.04 2.71
CA CYS A 78 8.86 6.48 2.44
C CYS A 78 10.29 7.01 2.30
N ASP A 79 11.25 6.43 3.04
CA ASP A 79 12.70 6.76 2.97
C ASP A 79 13.00 8.27 2.96
N GLY A 80 12.29 9.00 3.83
CA GLY A 80 12.41 10.44 3.99
C GLY A 80 11.42 11.28 3.16
N ASP A 81 10.68 10.70 2.22
CA ASP A 81 9.61 11.43 1.53
C ASP A 81 8.37 11.53 2.44
N GLU A 82 8.01 12.75 2.82
CA GLU A 82 6.84 13.04 3.64
C GLU A 82 5.53 13.11 2.85
N ASN A 83 5.54 12.75 1.56
CA ASN A 83 4.36 12.65 0.71
C ASN A 83 4.09 11.19 0.30
N PRO A 84 3.34 10.42 1.07
CA PRO A 84 3.08 9.00 0.79
C PRO A 84 2.38 8.73 -0.55
N LEU A 85 1.58 9.67 -1.07
CA LEU A 85 1.00 9.53 -2.42
C LEU A 85 2.08 9.51 -3.51
N ASN A 86 3.09 10.36 -3.41
CA ASN A 86 4.22 10.35 -4.34
C ASN A 86 4.98 9.03 -4.26
N VAL A 87 5.20 8.52 -3.04
CA VAL A 87 5.85 7.22 -2.81
C VAL A 87 5.03 6.10 -3.47
N ALA A 88 3.72 6.03 -3.22
CA ALA A 88 2.85 5.02 -3.82
C ALA A 88 2.88 5.04 -5.37
N ILE A 89 2.88 6.24 -5.98
CA ILE A 89 2.98 6.38 -7.44
C ILE A 89 4.36 5.97 -7.95
N LYS A 90 5.42 6.32 -7.24
CA LYS A 90 6.80 5.97 -7.58
C LYS A 90 6.98 4.45 -7.55
N GLU A 91 6.62 3.81 -6.44
CA GLU A 91 6.73 2.36 -6.26
C GLU A 91 5.87 1.61 -7.28
N ALA A 92 4.63 2.07 -7.54
CA ALA A 92 3.78 1.50 -8.57
C ALA A 92 4.45 1.49 -9.95
N LYS A 93 5.16 2.57 -10.32
CA LYS A 93 5.90 2.67 -11.59
C LYS A 93 7.14 1.76 -11.60
N GLU A 94 7.90 1.75 -10.52
CA GLU A 94 9.14 0.99 -10.42
C GLU A 94 8.87 -0.52 -10.46
N GLU A 95 7.87 -0.97 -9.69
CA GLU A 95 7.55 -2.40 -9.58
C GLU A 95 6.78 -2.95 -10.78
N SER A 96 5.93 -2.11 -11.44
CA SER A 96 5.11 -2.56 -12.58
C SER A 96 5.72 -2.26 -13.95
N GLY A 97 6.68 -1.33 -14.02
CA GLY A 97 7.20 -0.80 -15.29
C GLY A 97 6.22 0.09 -16.05
N LEU A 98 5.04 0.35 -15.50
CA LEU A 98 4.04 1.24 -16.12
C LEU A 98 4.42 2.70 -15.90
N THR A 99 4.32 3.52 -16.93
CA THR A 99 4.67 4.96 -16.86
C THR A 99 3.46 5.86 -16.64
N ASN A 100 2.31 5.48 -17.19
CA ASN A 100 1.08 6.28 -17.16
C ASN A 100 0.16 5.83 -16.03
N ILE A 101 0.58 6.06 -14.79
CA ILE A 101 -0.20 5.79 -13.58
C ILE A 101 -0.75 7.11 -13.07
N LYS A 102 -2.05 7.15 -12.76
CA LYS A 102 -2.73 8.31 -12.18
C LYS A 102 -3.46 7.95 -10.89
N ALA A 103 -3.49 8.86 -9.95
CA ALA A 103 -4.35 8.73 -8.79
C ALA A 103 -5.83 8.99 -9.20
N LEU A 104 -6.74 8.13 -8.76
CA LEU A 104 -8.18 8.35 -8.94
C LEU A 104 -8.73 9.36 -7.92
N THR A 105 -8.06 9.48 -6.78
CA THR A 105 -8.24 10.53 -5.77
C THR A 105 -6.89 10.80 -5.11
N ASN A 106 -6.69 12.02 -4.63
CA ASN A 106 -5.51 12.36 -3.81
C ASN A 106 -5.70 12.03 -2.32
N ASP A 107 -6.90 11.61 -1.94
CA ASP A 107 -7.20 11.23 -0.56
C ASP A 107 -6.63 9.86 -0.24
N ILE A 108 -6.36 9.65 1.05
CA ILE A 108 -5.98 8.33 1.57
C ILE A 108 -7.14 7.36 1.32
N PHE A 109 -6.87 6.32 0.56
CA PHE A 109 -7.86 5.31 0.23
C PHE A 109 -8.06 4.31 1.37
N SER A 110 -6.98 3.89 2.02
CA SER A 110 -7.00 2.98 3.16
C SER A 110 -5.78 3.21 4.04
N LEU A 111 -5.83 2.76 5.29
CA LEU A 111 -4.68 2.80 6.20
C LEU A 111 -4.61 1.52 7.04
N GLU A 112 -3.38 1.06 7.29
CA GLU A 112 -3.07 -0.19 7.97
C GLU A 112 -1.82 -0.06 8.83
N VAL A 113 -1.83 -0.68 9.99
CA VAL A 113 -0.61 -1.00 10.75
C VAL A 113 -0.27 -2.46 10.51
N LEU A 114 0.81 -2.70 9.77
CA LEU A 114 1.23 -4.04 9.37
C LEU A 114 2.43 -4.48 10.20
N ALA A 115 2.34 -5.66 10.81
CA ALA A 115 3.46 -6.26 11.51
C ALA A 115 4.40 -6.94 10.50
N VAL A 116 5.69 -6.64 10.61
CA VAL A 116 6.76 -7.26 9.83
C VAL A 116 7.62 -8.09 10.76
N ASP A 117 7.74 -9.37 10.48
CA ASP A 117 8.61 -10.27 11.22
C ASP A 117 10.09 -9.95 11.00
N HIS A 118 10.92 -10.32 11.97
CA HIS A 118 12.37 -10.19 11.79
C HIS A 118 12.85 -10.99 10.57
N HIS A 119 13.78 -10.43 9.82
CA HIS A 119 14.30 -11.07 8.62
C HIS A 119 15.75 -10.67 8.33
N ILE A 120 16.36 -11.31 7.35
CA ILE A 120 17.69 -10.94 6.86
C ILE A 120 17.53 -10.21 5.52
N LYS A 121 18.02 -8.99 5.44
CA LYS A 121 18.10 -8.20 4.21
C LYS A 121 19.55 -7.76 3.98
N ASN A 122 20.10 -8.06 2.80
CA ASN A 122 21.50 -7.72 2.44
C ASN A 122 22.53 -8.16 3.52
N ASN A 123 22.38 -9.39 4.02
CA ASN A 123 23.20 -9.98 5.09
C ASN A 123 23.17 -9.23 6.43
N LYS A 124 22.16 -8.39 6.67
CA LYS A 124 21.94 -7.70 7.95
C LYS A 124 20.65 -8.17 8.60
N PHE A 125 20.68 -8.34 9.92
CA PHE A 125 19.49 -8.64 10.70
C PHE A 125 18.61 -7.39 10.79
N VAL A 126 17.33 -7.52 10.41
CA VAL A 126 16.30 -6.51 10.57
C VAL A 126 15.34 -7.01 11.66
N PRO A 127 15.16 -6.29 12.78
CA PRO A 127 14.25 -6.70 13.84
C PRO A 127 12.79 -6.64 13.40
N ALA A 128 11.91 -7.31 14.12
CA ALA A 128 10.47 -7.15 13.91
C ALA A 128 10.05 -5.71 14.19
N HIS A 129 9.20 -5.17 13.32
CA HIS A 129 8.79 -3.76 13.37
C HIS A 129 7.41 -3.57 12.74
N LEU A 130 6.89 -2.34 12.79
CA LEU A 130 5.61 -1.98 12.21
C LEU A 130 5.80 -1.13 10.95
N HIS A 131 5.09 -1.49 9.89
CA HIS A 131 4.83 -0.59 8.78
C HIS A 131 3.54 0.20 9.04
N LEU A 132 3.65 1.51 9.10
CA LEU A 132 2.53 2.44 9.17
C LEU A 132 2.13 2.79 7.75
N ASN A 133 1.25 1.99 7.18
CA ASN A 133 0.97 2.01 5.74
C ASN A 133 -0.22 2.91 5.39
N LEU A 134 -0.06 3.69 4.32
CA LEU A 134 -1.13 4.43 3.68
C LEU A 134 -1.32 3.93 2.26
N THR A 135 -2.52 3.48 1.94
CA THR A 135 -2.87 2.95 0.63
C THR A 135 -3.57 4.01 -0.21
N TYR A 136 -3.18 4.14 -1.48
CA TYR A 136 -3.80 5.04 -2.45
C TYR A 136 -4.45 4.28 -3.60
N LEU A 137 -5.57 4.81 -4.11
CA LEU A 137 -6.27 4.24 -5.25
C LEU A 137 -5.69 4.81 -6.54
N LEU A 138 -4.94 3.99 -7.26
CA LEU A 138 -4.29 4.34 -8.52
C LEU A 138 -4.92 3.60 -9.69
N GLN A 139 -4.77 4.15 -10.89
CA GLN A 139 -5.27 3.55 -12.12
C GLN A 139 -4.21 3.57 -13.21
N ALA A 140 -4.15 2.49 -13.99
CA ALA A 140 -3.34 2.38 -15.19
C ALA A 140 -4.08 1.65 -16.32
N VAL A 141 -3.50 1.70 -17.52
CA VAL A 141 -4.02 1.00 -18.71
C VAL A 141 -3.47 -0.42 -18.74
N ASP A 142 -4.34 -1.43 -18.73
CA ASP A 142 -3.96 -2.84 -18.66
C ASP A 142 -3.50 -3.46 -20.00
N SER A 143 -3.60 -2.72 -21.10
CA SER A 143 -3.03 -3.13 -22.40
C SER A 143 -1.51 -2.91 -22.50
N HIS A 144 -0.90 -2.20 -21.57
CA HIS A 144 0.55 -2.03 -21.51
C HIS A 144 1.20 -3.21 -20.81
N PRO A 145 2.36 -3.70 -21.32
CA PRO A 145 3.06 -4.82 -20.70
C PRO A 145 3.60 -4.42 -19.32
N LEU A 146 3.39 -5.31 -18.34
CA LEU A 146 4.01 -5.20 -17.04
C LEU A 146 5.48 -5.68 -17.11
N LYS A 147 6.33 -5.09 -16.27
CA LYS A 147 7.73 -5.49 -16.11
C LYS A 147 8.03 -5.65 -14.63
N ILE A 148 8.63 -6.78 -14.27
CA ILE A 148 9.06 -7.03 -12.90
C ILE A 148 10.25 -6.15 -12.51
N LYS A 149 10.36 -5.84 -11.22
CA LYS A 149 11.56 -5.33 -10.56
C LYS A 149 12.32 -6.56 -10.03
N GLU A 150 13.27 -7.05 -10.80
CA GLU A 150 13.91 -8.37 -10.62
C GLU A 150 14.57 -8.59 -9.24
N ASP A 151 15.01 -7.52 -8.57
CA ASP A 151 15.60 -7.55 -7.23
C ASP A 151 14.56 -7.73 -6.11
N GLU A 152 13.30 -7.44 -6.37
CA GLU A 152 12.20 -7.53 -5.38
C GLU A 152 11.14 -8.56 -5.75
N ASN A 153 10.79 -8.66 -7.03
CA ASN A 153 9.66 -9.43 -7.52
C ASN A 153 10.09 -10.43 -8.60
N ARG A 154 9.51 -11.63 -8.62
CA ARG A 154 9.74 -12.63 -9.67
C ARG A 154 8.60 -12.77 -10.68
N GLU A 155 7.40 -12.33 -10.31
CA GLU A 155 6.22 -12.37 -11.16
C GLU A 155 5.36 -11.12 -10.90
N ILE A 156 4.63 -10.68 -11.92
CA ILE A 156 3.67 -9.60 -11.81
C ILE A 156 2.53 -9.81 -12.81
N GLY A 157 1.31 -9.48 -12.44
CA GLY A 157 0.15 -9.68 -13.30
C GLY A 157 -1.04 -8.81 -12.94
N TRP A 158 -1.98 -8.73 -13.88
CA TRP A 158 -3.33 -8.24 -13.65
C TRP A 158 -4.22 -9.39 -13.23
N PHE A 159 -4.86 -9.27 -12.09
CA PHE A 159 -5.77 -10.26 -11.52
C PHE A 159 -7.15 -9.63 -11.33
N SER A 160 -8.21 -10.40 -11.48
CA SER A 160 -9.52 -9.94 -11.02
C SER A 160 -9.49 -9.65 -9.52
N LEU A 161 -10.40 -8.83 -9.04
CA LEU A 161 -10.44 -8.45 -7.62
C LEU A 161 -10.55 -9.65 -6.67
N ASP A 162 -11.26 -10.71 -7.10
CA ASP A 162 -11.40 -11.95 -6.33
C ASP A 162 -10.13 -12.81 -6.42
N GLU A 163 -9.50 -12.92 -7.60
CA GLU A 163 -8.24 -13.63 -7.75
C GLU A 163 -7.13 -13.01 -6.90
N ALA A 164 -7.07 -11.68 -6.82
CA ALA A 164 -6.09 -10.98 -6.00
C ALA A 164 -6.16 -11.36 -4.51
N ILE A 165 -7.36 -11.60 -3.99
CA ILE A 165 -7.54 -12.12 -2.63
C ILE A 165 -6.99 -13.55 -2.51
N ASN A 166 -7.34 -14.41 -3.47
CA ASN A 166 -7.08 -15.85 -3.38
C ASN A 166 -5.60 -16.20 -3.65
N ILE A 167 -4.90 -15.43 -4.49
CA ILE A 167 -3.53 -15.71 -4.90
C ILE A 167 -2.49 -15.38 -3.81
N SER A 168 -2.82 -14.48 -2.88
CA SER A 168 -1.96 -14.18 -1.74
C SER A 168 -1.87 -15.37 -0.78
N LYS A 169 -0.69 -15.59 -0.19
CA LYS A 169 -0.48 -16.57 0.87
C LYS A 169 -0.61 -15.96 2.27
N GLU A 170 -0.70 -14.64 2.36
CA GLU A 170 -0.74 -13.90 3.62
C GLU A 170 -2.18 -13.84 4.15
N GLU A 171 -2.53 -14.71 5.11
CA GLU A 171 -3.89 -14.87 5.64
C GLU A 171 -4.49 -13.55 6.17
N ALA A 172 -3.69 -12.70 6.83
CA ALA A 172 -4.17 -11.41 7.32
C ALA A 172 -4.62 -10.49 6.19
N PHE A 173 -3.89 -10.49 5.06
CA PHE A 173 -4.24 -9.71 3.88
C PHE A 173 -5.47 -10.25 3.18
N LYS A 174 -5.57 -11.59 3.04
CA LYS A 174 -6.74 -12.25 2.43
C LYS A 174 -8.03 -11.99 3.21
N ILE A 175 -7.96 -11.98 4.53
CA ILE A 175 -9.16 -11.89 5.38
C ILE A 175 -9.53 -10.43 5.66
N HIS A 176 -8.56 -9.56 5.89
CA HIS A 176 -8.82 -8.23 6.45
C HIS A 176 -8.50 -7.06 5.51
N ILE A 177 -7.52 -7.20 4.61
CA ILE A 177 -7.02 -6.07 3.82
C ILE A 177 -7.64 -6.05 2.42
N TYR A 178 -7.36 -7.05 1.58
CA TYR A 178 -7.82 -7.04 0.18
C TYR A 178 -9.34 -7.04 0.02
N PRO A 179 -10.13 -7.79 0.80
CA PRO A 179 -11.60 -7.69 0.75
C PRO A 179 -12.09 -6.28 1.14
N LYS A 180 -11.45 -5.65 2.13
CA LYS A 180 -11.75 -4.27 2.52
C LYS A 180 -11.48 -3.30 1.37
N LEU A 181 -10.34 -3.42 0.68
CA LEU A 181 -10.00 -2.55 -0.46
C LEU A 181 -10.99 -2.70 -1.61
N ASN A 182 -11.43 -3.94 -1.91
CA ASN A 182 -12.45 -4.19 -2.92
C ASN A 182 -13.81 -3.57 -2.54
N GLN A 183 -14.23 -3.68 -1.29
CA GLN A 183 -15.46 -3.02 -0.80
C GLN A 183 -15.38 -1.50 -0.89
N LYS A 184 -14.24 -0.91 -0.54
CA LYS A 184 -14.01 0.53 -0.65
C LYS A 184 -14.00 1.00 -2.11
N LEU A 185 -13.43 0.20 -3.02
CA LEU A 185 -13.46 0.46 -4.46
C LEU A 185 -14.90 0.48 -4.99
N ASP A 186 -15.72 -0.50 -4.61
CA ASP A 186 -17.13 -0.55 -5.01
C ASP A 186 -17.90 0.69 -4.52
N LEU A 187 -17.70 1.13 -3.28
CA LEU A 187 -18.31 2.35 -2.76
C LEU A 187 -17.85 3.59 -3.52
N PHE A 188 -16.55 3.74 -3.76
CA PHE A 188 -15.98 4.84 -4.52
C PHE A 188 -16.57 4.94 -5.94
N LEU A 189 -16.73 3.81 -6.62
CA LEU A 189 -17.34 3.76 -7.96
C LEU A 189 -18.83 4.10 -7.95
N LYS A 190 -19.57 3.68 -6.92
CA LYS A 190 -21.00 4.03 -6.75
C LYS A 190 -21.22 5.52 -6.52
N GLU A 191 -20.34 6.17 -5.76
CA GLU A 191 -20.41 7.60 -5.52
C GLU A 191 -20.16 8.44 -6.78
N ARG A 192 -19.27 7.99 -7.66
CA ARG A 192 -18.95 8.67 -8.93
C ARG A 192 -20.00 8.50 -10.03
N ARG A 193 -20.94 7.57 -9.86
CA ARG A 193 -22.04 7.35 -10.82
C ARG A 193 -23.30 8.18 -10.48
N LYS A 194 -23.31 8.82 -9.33
CA LYS A 194 -24.38 9.76 -8.90
C LYS A 194 -24.12 11.19 -9.40
#